data_94cc051a6036880ff362954fb3b92a3a
#
_entry.id   94cc051a6036880ff362954fb3b92a3a
#
_cell.length_a   1.000
_cell.length_b   1.000
_cell.length_c   1.000
_cell.angle_alpha   90.00
_cell.angle_beta   90.00
_cell.angle_gamma   90.00
#
_symmetry.space_group_name_H-M   'P 1'
#
loop_
_entity.id
_entity.type
_entity.pdbx_description
1 polymer ?
#
loop_
_entity_poly.entity_id
_entity_poly.type
_entity_poly.pdbx_seq_one_letter_code
_entity_poly.pdbx_strand_id
1 'polypeptide(L)'
;MDLSEEEYDAPLGISTGAGAIFAATGGVMEAALRTVYELVTGTELANLDFEDVRGLEGIKAATVTLPLQEAAVTQDGTVPKPETMEVKVAVAHSLKHARTLLEKIRAKEADFHFLEVMCCPGGCIGGGGQPIPTTNVERQARIQAIYEEDAGMPLRKSHENPAVQTLYEEFLGKPLGKKSHELLHTHYQAREKF
;
A
#
# COMPACT_ATOMS: atom_id res chain seq x y z
N MET A 1 34.59 16.30 -19.89
CA MET A 1 33.49 16.35 -20.87
C MET A 1 32.32 16.95 -20.10
N ASP A 2 31.97 18.19 -20.40
CA ASP A 2 30.79 18.82 -19.80
C ASP A 2 29.58 18.33 -20.58
N LEU A 3 28.78 17.47 -19.98
CA LEU A 3 27.51 17.05 -20.53
C LEU A 3 26.45 18.09 -20.12
N SER A 4 25.58 18.45 -21.06
CA SER A 4 24.42 19.28 -20.75
C SER A 4 23.44 18.50 -19.86
N GLU A 5 22.80 19.21 -18.93
CA GLU A 5 21.65 18.62 -18.21
C GLU A 5 20.48 18.49 -19.18
N GLU A 6 19.87 17.33 -19.21
CA GLU A 6 18.68 17.03 -20.00
C GLU A 6 17.60 16.43 -19.10
N GLU A 7 16.35 16.71 -19.43
CA GLU A 7 15.21 16.10 -18.76
C GLU A 7 15.10 14.62 -19.11
N TYR A 8 14.71 13.79 -18.16
CA TYR A 8 14.39 12.39 -18.41
C TYR A 8 13.08 12.26 -19.19
N ASP A 9 12.97 11.23 -20.01
CA ASP A 9 11.69 10.85 -20.59
C ASP A 9 10.66 10.61 -19.47
N ALA A 10 9.47 11.18 -19.62
CA ALA A 10 8.41 11.12 -18.62
C ALA A 10 7.18 10.35 -19.10
N PRO A 11 7.31 9.02 -19.37
CA PRO A 11 6.16 8.20 -19.75
C PRO A 11 5.26 7.96 -18.52
N LEU A 12 4.24 8.70 -18.28
CA LEU A 12 3.47 8.70 -17.04
C LEU A 12 4.24 9.28 -15.84
N GLY A 13 5.12 10.21 -16.07
CA GLY A 13 6.26 10.65 -15.27
C GLY A 13 6.01 11.31 -13.92
N ILE A 14 4.81 11.29 -13.36
CA ILE A 14 4.53 11.88 -12.06
C ILE A 14 4.63 10.80 -10.98
N SER A 15 5.56 10.96 -10.04
CA SER A 15 5.66 10.10 -8.86
C SER A 15 4.79 10.63 -7.72
N THR A 16 4.53 9.76 -6.72
CA THR A 16 3.80 10.10 -5.50
C THR A 16 4.52 9.57 -4.28
N GLY A 17 4.28 10.16 -3.12
CA GLY A 17 4.76 9.62 -1.85
C GLY A 17 4.29 8.19 -1.61
N ALA A 18 3.05 7.86 -1.98
CA ALA A 18 2.56 6.48 -1.97
C ALA A 18 3.41 5.53 -2.81
N GLY A 19 3.94 5.97 -3.95
CA GLY A 19 4.88 5.18 -4.76
C GLY A 19 6.24 5.02 -4.10
N ALA A 20 6.76 6.07 -3.47
CA ALA A 20 8.04 6.04 -2.77
C ALA A 20 8.06 5.03 -1.63
N ILE A 21 7.03 5.00 -0.78
CA ILE A 21 6.96 4.10 0.39
C ILE A 21 6.83 2.61 0.03
N PHE A 22 6.55 2.25 -1.23
CA PHE A 22 6.56 0.85 -1.70
C PHE A 22 7.90 0.16 -1.46
N ALA A 23 8.99 0.91 -1.35
CA ALA A 23 10.31 0.37 -1.08
C ALA A 23 10.46 -0.23 0.34
N ALA A 24 9.63 0.17 1.29
CA ALA A 24 9.64 -0.29 2.66
C ALA A 24 8.52 -1.30 2.95
N THR A 25 8.79 -2.28 3.82
CA THR A 25 7.76 -3.23 4.28
C THR A 25 6.66 -2.49 5.04
N GLY A 26 5.41 -2.70 4.65
CA GLY A 26 4.24 -1.97 5.11
C GLY A 26 3.86 -0.78 4.24
N GLY A 27 4.74 -0.34 3.35
CA GLY A 27 4.49 0.84 2.51
C GLY A 27 3.42 0.62 1.44
N VAL A 28 3.35 -0.58 0.87
CA VAL A 28 2.26 -0.93 -0.08
C VAL A 28 0.92 -0.96 0.65
N MET A 29 0.89 -1.56 1.86
CA MET A 29 -0.29 -1.58 2.71
C MET A 29 -0.76 -0.17 3.05
N GLU A 30 0.15 0.68 3.49
CA GLU A 30 -0.15 2.06 3.83
C GLU A 30 -0.67 2.84 2.62
N ALA A 31 -0.02 2.73 1.46
CA ALA A 31 -0.49 3.36 0.22
C ALA A 31 -1.90 2.89 -0.18
N ALA A 32 -2.20 1.60 0.00
CA ALA A 32 -3.53 1.04 -0.24
C ALA A 32 -4.55 1.60 0.76
N LEU A 33 -4.22 1.65 2.06
CA LEU A 33 -5.12 2.18 3.10
C LEU A 33 -5.46 3.66 2.88
N ARG A 34 -4.49 4.48 2.45
CA ARG A 34 -4.74 5.88 2.08
C ARG A 34 -5.82 6.00 1.01
N THR A 35 -5.73 5.18 -0.03
CA THR A 35 -6.70 5.17 -1.13
C THR A 35 -8.04 4.58 -0.71
N VAL A 36 -8.03 3.42 -0.03
CA VAL A 36 -9.26 2.74 0.40
C VAL A 36 -10.08 3.60 1.36
N TYR A 37 -9.40 4.28 2.29
CA TYR A 37 -10.07 5.18 3.22
C TYR A 37 -10.94 6.19 2.46
N GLU A 38 -10.36 6.95 1.54
CA GLU A 38 -11.07 8.01 0.83
C GLU A 38 -12.15 7.49 -0.12
N LEU A 39 -11.89 6.36 -0.80
CA LEU A 39 -12.89 5.76 -1.68
C LEU A 39 -14.10 5.21 -0.93
N VAL A 40 -13.91 4.71 0.29
CA VAL A 40 -14.98 4.11 1.09
C VAL A 40 -15.73 5.15 1.90
N THR A 41 -15.00 6.10 2.50
CA THR A 41 -15.62 7.12 3.37
C THR A 41 -16.14 8.33 2.59
N GLY A 42 -15.63 8.56 1.37
CA GLY A 42 -15.92 9.77 0.60
C GLY A 42 -15.37 11.05 1.23
N THR A 43 -14.50 10.93 2.23
CA THR A 43 -13.90 12.04 2.96
C THR A 43 -12.38 12.01 2.86
N GLU A 44 -11.77 13.17 2.85
CA GLU A 44 -10.32 13.28 2.83
C GLU A 44 -9.70 12.68 4.10
N LEU A 45 -8.63 11.93 3.94
CA LEU A 45 -7.87 11.35 5.03
C LEU A 45 -6.95 12.40 5.67
N ALA A 46 -7.34 12.89 6.84
CA ALA A 46 -6.63 13.96 7.54
C ALA A 46 -5.22 13.55 8.02
N ASN A 47 -5.01 12.28 8.36
CA ASN A 47 -3.72 11.74 8.72
C ASN A 47 -3.36 10.57 7.82
N LEU A 48 -2.31 10.74 7.01
CA LEU A 48 -1.83 9.73 6.05
C LEU A 48 -0.93 8.66 6.69
N ASP A 49 -0.64 8.75 7.99
CA ASP A 49 0.33 7.90 8.64
C ASP A 49 -0.34 6.70 9.33
N PHE A 50 -0.08 5.51 8.82
CA PHE A 50 -0.52 4.24 9.40
C PHE A 50 0.66 3.53 10.08
N GLU A 51 1.10 4.05 11.22
CA GLU A 51 2.30 3.59 11.93
C GLU A 51 2.24 2.10 12.32
N ASP A 52 1.05 1.56 12.58
CA ASP A 52 0.86 0.16 12.96
C ASP A 52 1.34 -0.85 11.90
N VAL A 53 1.45 -0.44 10.65
CA VAL A 53 1.95 -1.29 9.56
C VAL A 53 3.41 -1.02 9.19
N ARG A 54 4.04 -0.03 9.81
CA ARG A 54 5.46 0.33 9.61
C ARG A 54 6.42 -0.48 10.49
N GLY A 55 7.70 -0.44 10.18
CA GLY A 55 8.78 -0.99 11.00
C GLY A 55 9.31 -2.34 10.54
N LEU A 56 10.31 -2.85 11.26
CA LEU A 56 11.09 -4.04 10.91
C LEU A 56 10.62 -5.34 11.61
N GLU A 57 9.47 -5.35 12.24
CA GLU A 57 8.88 -6.58 12.76
C GLU A 57 8.51 -7.50 11.61
N GLY A 58 8.83 -8.79 11.74
CA GLY A 58 8.62 -9.76 10.68
C GLY A 58 7.17 -9.96 10.27
N ILE A 59 6.25 -9.81 11.21
CA ILE A 59 4.79 -9.82 11.01
C ILE A 59 4.20 -8.65 11.80
N LYS A 60 3.36 -7.88 11.15
CA LYS A 60 2.54 -6.83 11.76
C LYS A 60 1.10 -7.05 11.36
N ALA A 61 0.18 -6.80 12.26
CA ALA A 61 -1.25 -6.88 11.98
C ALA A 61 -1.97 -5.71 12.64
N ALA A 62 -2.89 -5.12 11.91
CA ALA A 62 -3.68 -3.99 12.37
C ALA A 62 -5.15 -4.16 11.97
N THR A 63 -6.04 -3.53 12.74
CA THR A 63 -7.44 -3.35 12.36
C THR A 63 -7.68 -1.86 12.17
N VAL A 64 -8.03 -1.47 10.95
CA VAL A 64 -8.35 -0.10 10.60
C VAL A 64 -9.86 0.04 10.57
N THR A 65 -10.40 0.95 11.38
CA THR A 65 -11.83 1.25 11.40
C THR A 65 -12.11 2.41 10.44
N LEU A 66 -12.89 2.14 9.41
CA LEU A 66 -13.32 3.14 8.43
C LEU A 66 -14.74 3.62 8.78
N PRO A 67 -14.94 4.93 9.02
CA PRO A 67 -16.30 5.46 9.15
C PRO A 67 -16.97 5.42 7.77
N LEU A 68 -18.07 4.70 7.65
CA LEU A 68 -18.89 4.78 6.45
C LEU A 68 -19.67 6.11 6.46
N GLN A 69 -20.04 6.60 5.26
CA GLN A 69 -20.77 7.85 5.16
C GLN A 69 -21.97 7.87 6.10
N GLU A 70 -22.15 8.97 6.81
CA GLU A 70 -23.29 9.15 7.71
C GLU A 70 -24.60 8.92 6.94
N ALA A 71 -25.41 8.03 7.44
CA ALA A 71 -26.77 7.91 6.96
C ALA A 71 -27.48 9.24 7.17
N ALA A 72 -28.21 9.73 6.17
CA ALA A 72 -28.94 10.99 6.26
C ALA A 72 -29.81 10.97 7.52
N VAL A 73 -29.88 12.13 8.21
CA VAL A 73 -30.76 12.33 9.38
C VAL A 73 -32.15 11.83 9.03
N THR A 74 -32.69 10.90 9.83
CA THR A 74 -34.00 10.35 9.62
C THR A 74 -35.07 11.42 9.79
N GLN A 75 -36.26 11.26 9.18
CA GLN A 75 -37.34 12.24 9.21
C GLN A 75 -37.80 12.61 10.62
N ASP A 76 -37.52 11.81 11.62
CA ASP A 76 -37.81 12.04 13.04
C ASP A 76 -36.70 12.82 13.78
N GLY A 77 -35.65 13.24 13.08
CA GLY A 77 -34.54 13.99 13.66
C GLY A 77 -33.48 13.10 14.38
N THR A 78 -33.60 11.77 14.31
CA THR A 78 -32.62 10.87 14.89
C THR A 78 -31.39 10.84 13.98
N VAL A 79 -30.19 11.09 14.54
CA VAL A 79 -28.92 10.89 13.86
C VAL A 79 -28.55 9.40 14.04
N PRO A 80 -28.55 8.59 12.96
CA PRO A 80 -28.15 7.21 13.07
C PRO A 80 -26.70 7.12 13.57
N LYS A 81 -26.38 6.09 14.36
CA LYS A 81 -25.00 5.82 14.72
C LYS A 81 -24.20 5.60 13.42
N PRO A 82 -23.06 6.26 13.22
CA PRO A 82 -22.29 6.06 12.02
C PRO A 82 -21.93 4.59 11.87
N GLU A 83 -22.24 4.02 10.73
CA GLU A 83 -21.77 2.68 10.40
C GLU A 83 -20.27 2.71 10.23
N THR A 84 -19.60 1.71 10.78
CA THR A 84 -18.14 1.57 10.63
C THR A 84 -17.83 0.23 9.99
N MET A 85 -16.82 0.21 9.15
CA MET A 85 -16.27 -1.01 8.58
C MET A 85 -14.88 -1.27 9.16
N GLU A 86 -14.66 -2.45 9.71
CA GLU A 86 -13.35 -2.87 10.16
C GLU A 86 -12.59 -3.56 9.02
N VAL A 87 -11.42 -3.05 8.70
CA VAL A 87 -10.49 -3.63 7.72
C VAL A 87 -9.31 -4.22 8.47
N LYS A 88 -9.25 -5.55 8.51
CA LYS A 88 -8.15 -6.30 9.12
C LYS A 88 -7.04 -6.48 8.09
N VAL A 89 -5.85 -6.02 8.40
CA VAL A 89 -4.69 -6.06 7.51
C VAL A 89 -3.51 -6.73 8.19
N ALA A 90 -2.63 -7.33 7.39
CA ALA A 90 -1.36 -7.83 7.89
C ALA A 90 -0.25 -7.58 6.88
N VAL A 91 0.96 -7.39 7.40
CA VAL A 91 2.18 -7.19 6.65
C VAL A 91 3.19 -8.23 7.10
N ALA A 92 3.80 -8.94 6.15
CA ALA A 92 4.89 -9.85 6.42
C ALA A 92 6.08 -9.57 5.50
N HIS A 93 7.27 -9.56 6.05
CA HIS A 93 8.48 -9.60 5.25
C HIS A 93 9.28 -10.87 5.51
N SER A 94 9.98 -11.37 4.51
CA SER A 94 10.55 -12.70 4.36
C SER A 94 9.50 -13.81 4.18
N LEU A 95 9.85 -14.81 3.37
CA LEU A 95 8.95 -15.93 3.08
C LEU A 95 8.66 -16.82 4.29
N LYS A 96 9.54 -16.81 5.31
CA LYS A 96 9.30 -17.51 6.57
C LYS A 96 8.08 -16.94 7.29
N HIS A 97 8.00 -15.62 7.41
CA HIS A 97 6.88 -14.94 8.06
C HIS A 97 5.60 -15.02 7.24
N ALA A 98 5.71 -14.91 5.91
CA ALA A 98 4.59 -15.14 5.00
C ALA A 98 3.97 -16.53 5.19
N ARG A 99 4.81 -17.58 5.28
CA ARG A 99 4.36 -18.95 5.57
C ARG A 99 3.58 -19.01 6.89
N THR A 100 4.11 -18.44 7.95
CA THR A 100 3.46 -18.41 9.27
C THR A 100 2.06 -17.79 9.20
N LEU A 101 1.91 -16.66 8.49
CA LEU A 101 0.58 -16.03 8.31
C LEU A 101 -0.36 -16.92 7.49
N LEU A 102 0.12 -17.48 6.37
CA LEU A 102 -0.69 -18.34 5.52
C LEU A 102 -1.13 -19.62 6.23
N GLU A 103 -0.29 -20.19 7.12
CA GLU A 103 -0.66 -21.33 7.94
C GLU A 103 -1.77 -20.99 8.96
N LYS A 104 -1.70 -19.82 9.60
CA LYS A 104 -2.76 -19.31 10.48
C LYS A 104 -4.07 -19.10 9.74
N ILE A 105 -4.03 -18.50 8.55
CA ILE A 105 -5.24 -18.32 7.71
C ILE A 105 -5.82 -19.67 7.33
N ARG A 106 -4.98 -20.62 6.92
CA ARG A 106 -5.42 -21.99 6.57
C ARG A 106 -6.04 -22.74 7.74
N ALA A 107 -5.49 -22.53 8.94
CA ALA A 107 -6.03 -23.06 10.19
C ALA A 107 -7.29 -22.33 10.69
N LYS A 108 -7.72 -21.24 10.02
CA LYS A 108 -8.80 -20.33 10.44
C LYS A 108 -8.55 -19.66 11.79
N GLU A 109 -7.30 -19.49 12.15
CA GLU A 109 -6.85 -18.77 13.35
C GLU A 109 -6.68 -17.29 13.10
N ALA A 110 -6.65 -16.87 11.83
CA ALA A 110 -6.53 -15.48 11.40
C ALA A 110 -7.41 -15.24 10.17
N ASP A 111 -7.98 -14.02 10.10
CA ASP A 111 -8.85 -13.56 9.05
C ASP A 111 -8.42 -12.13 8.67
N PHE A 112 -7.86 -11.94 7.48
CA PHE A 112 -7.40 -10.67 6.97
C PHE A 112 -8.08 -10.34 5.65
N HIS A 113 -8.47 -9.09 5.48
CA HIS A 113 -9.01 -8.57 4.24
C HIS A 113 -7.90 -8.27 3.21
N PHE A 114 -6.74 -7.85 3.70
CA PHE A 114 -5.59 -7.57 2.86
C PHE A 114 -4.28 -8.01 3.54
N LEU A 115 -3.40 -8.63 2.77
CA LEU A 115 -2.10 -9.14 3.22
C LEU A 115 -1.00 -8.66 2.29
N GLU A 116 -0.08 -7.86 2.81
CA GLU A 116 1.16 -7.52 2.12
C GLU A 116 2.25 -8.54 2.43
N VAL A 117 2.93 -9.03 1.41
CA VAL A 117 4.08 -9.93 1.55
C VAL A 117 5.27 -9.41 0.75
N MET A 118 6.39 -9.19 1.43
CA MET A 118 7.67 -8.87 0.81
C MET A 118 8.70 -9.98 1.06
N CYS A 119 9.43 -10.39 0.01
CA CYS A 119 10.45 -11.43 0.12
C CYS A 119 11.63 -11.03 0.99
N CYS A 120 12.12 -9.80 0.81
CA CYS A 120 13.32 -9.31 1.46
C CYS A 120 13.02 -8.75 2.86
N PRO A 121 13.90 -8.96 3.85
CA PRO A 121 13.77 -8.33 5.15
C PRO A 121 13.80 -6.80 5.05
N GLY A 122 12.73 -6.17 5.53
CA GLY A 122 12.55 -4.72 5.46
C GLY A 122 11.96 -4.20 4.14
N GLY A 123 11.74 -5.06 3.16
CA GLY A 123 11.30 -4.68 1.81
C GLY A 123 12.46 -4.46 0.85
N CYS A 124 12.24 -3.71 -0.24
CA CYS A 124 13.25 -3.45 -1.26
C CYS A 124 14.48 -2.72 -0.72
N ILE A 125 14.33 -1.92 0.32
CA ILE A 125 15.42 -1.21 1.02
C ILE A 125 16.44 -2.17 1.68
N GLY A 126 16.09 -3.43 1.85
CA GLY A 126 16.95 -4.49 2.37
C GLY A 126 17.30 -5.56 1.35
N GLY A 127 16.88 -5.39 0.08
CA GLY A 127 17.02 -6.35 -0.99
C GLY A 127 18.30 -6.26 -1.80
N GLY A 128 18.35 -7.02 -2.90
CA GLY A 128 19.47 -7.02 -3.84
C GLY A 128 19.71 -5.66 -4.48
N GLY A 129 20.98 -5.32 -4.73
CA GLY A 129 21.38 -4.02 -5.26
C GLY A 129 21.59 -2.93 -4.20
N GLN A 130 21.20 -3.17 -2.96
CA GLN A 130 21.48 -2.24 -1.88
C GLN A 130 22.94 -2.32 -1.42
N PRO A 131 23.54 -1.18 -1.02
CA PRO A 131 24.91 -1.17 -0.48
C PRO A 131 25.05 -2.09 0.74
N ILE A 132 26.19 -2.78 0.83
CA ILE A 132 26.54 -3.65 1.95
C ILE A 132 27.52 -2.94 2.90
N PRO A 133 27.46 -3.21 4.22
CA PRO A 133 26.56 -4.15 4.89
C PRO A 133 25.12 -3.62 4.94
N THR A 134 24.15 -4.52 5.05
CA THR A 134 22.74 -4.18 5.29
C THR A 134 22.28 -4.83 6.60
N THR A 135 22.39 -4.08 7.68
CA THR A 135 21.87 -4.45 9.00
C THR A 135 20.51 -3.80 9.27
N ASN A 136 19.94 -4.02 10.44
CA ASN A 136 18.69 -3.34 10.81
C ASN A 136 18.89 -1.83 11.01
N VAL A 137 20.09 -1.37 11.32
CA VAL A 137 20.40 0.06 11.45
C VAL A 137 20.26 0.76 10.09
N GLU A 138 20.90 0.21 9.05
CA GLU A 138 20.80 0.76 7.69
C GLU A 138 19.37 0.65 7.15
N ARG A 139 18.67 -0.46 7.42
CA ARG A 139 17.27 -0.59 7.00
C ARG A 139 16.40 0.47 7.65
N GLN A 140 16.55 0.71 8.96
CA GLN A 140 15.78 1.73 9.67
C GLN A 140 16.06 3.12 9.12
N ALA A 141 17.32 3.46 8.87
CA ALA A 141 17.69 4.75 8.29
C ALA A 141 17.09 4.93 6.86
N ARG A 142 17.09 3.87 6.06
CA ARG A 142 16.48 3.90 4.73
C ARG A 142 14.95 4.01 4.79
N ILE A 143 14.29 3.33 5.73
CA ILE A 143 12.85 3.49 5.98
C ILE A 143 12.55 4.96 6.30
N GLN A 144 13.29 5.53 7.23
CA GLN A 144 13.10 6.93 7.63
C GLN A 144 13.24 7.86 6.41
N ALA A 145 14.30 7.70 5.60
CA ALA A 145 14.52 8.52 4.42
C ALA A 145 13.37 8.41 3.39
N ILE A 146 12.83 7.19 3.17
CA ILE A 146 11.69 6.97 2.27
C ILE A 146 10.42 7.67 2.79
N TYR A 147 10.17 7.64 4.09
CA TYR A 147 9.00 8.33 4.66
C TYR A 147 9.19 9.86 4.75
N GLU A 148 10.42 10.35 4.89
CA GLU A 148 10.74 11.78 4.76
C GLU A 148 10.52 12.26 3.32
N GLU A 149 10.89 11.45 2.33
CA GLU A 149 10.60 11.71 0.92
C GLU A 149 9.09 11.79 0.68
N ASP A 150 8.32 10.78 1.13
CA ASP A 150 6.86 10.79 1.03
C ASP A 150 6.26 12.05 1.66
N ALA A 151 6.71 12.43 2.86
CA ALA A 151 6.19 13.60 3.56
C ALA A 151 6.48 14.92 2.82
N GLY A 152 7.58 14.98 2.06
CA GLY A 152 7.97 16.14 1.25
C GLY A 152 7.27 16.23 -0.12
N MET A 153 6.62 15.16 -0.57
CA MET A 153 5.99 15.15 -1.89
C MET A 153 4.66 15.92 -1.92
N PRO A 154 4.39 16.68 -2.99
CA PRO A 154 3.11 17.38 -3.16
C PRO A 154 1.94 16.43 -3.38
N LEU A 155 2.18 15.25 -3.96
CA LEU A 155 1.20 14.18 -4.15
C LEU A 155 1.59 12.99 -3.28
N ARG A 156 0.77 12.64 -2.30
CA ARG A 156 1.04 11.55 -1.36
C ARG A 156 0.11 10.34 -1.54
N LYS A 157 -0.88 10.44 -2.41
CA LYS A 157 -1.89 9.41 -2.65
C LYS A 157 -1.89 8.98 -4.11
N SER A 158 -1.99 7.67 -4.36
CA SER A 158 -1.91 7.12 -5.72
C SER A 158 -3.10 7.50 -6.59
N HIS A 159 -4.30 7.57 -6.03
CA HIS A 159 -5.53 7.88 -6.78
C HIS A 159 -5.65 9.36 -7.17
N GLU A 160 -4.87 10.25 -6.55
CA GLU A 160 -4.77 11.66 -6.91
C GLU A 160 -3.76 11.93 -8.04
N ASN A 161 -2.96 10.91 -8.43
CA ASN A 161 -1.95 11.05 -9.47
C ASN A 161 -2.61 11.22 -10.84
N PRO A 162 -2.45 12.38 -11.52
CA PRO A 162 -3.07 12.64 -12.81
C PRO A 162 -2.59 11.67 -13.90
N ALA A 163 -1.35 11.18 -13.84
CA ALA A 163 -0.87 10.18 -14.78
C ALA A 163 -1.59 8.83 -14.60
N VAL A 164 -1.93 8.44 -13.36
CA VAL A 164 -2.74 7.26 -13.08
C VAL A 164 -4.19 7.44 -13.55
N GLN A 165 -4.76 8.62 -13.32
CA GLN A 165 -6.11 8.95 -13.80
C GLN A 165 -6.18 8.87 -15.32
N THR A 166 -5.25 9.51 -16.04
CA THR A 166 -5.12 9.43 -17.50
C THR A 166 -4.99 7.98 -18.00
N LEU A 167 -4.18 7.17 -17.31
CA LEU A 167 -4.00 5.76 -17.67
C LEU A 167 -5.33 4.98 -17.58
N TYR A 168 -6.14 5.25 -16.55
CA TYR A 168 -7.45 4.64 -16.44
C TYR A 168 -8.43 5.16 -17.49
N GLU A 169 -8.49 6.47 -17.72
CA GLU A 169 -9.40 7.09 -18.67
C GLU A 169 -9.12 6.65 -20.12
N GLU A 170 -7.85 6.66 -20.53
CA GLU A 170 -7.48 6.42 -21.92
C GLU A 170 -7.23 4.94 -22.25
N PHE A 171 -6.80 4.13 -21.27
CA PHE A 171 -6.35 2.77 -21.56
C PHE A 171 -7.03 1.69 -20.72
N LEU A 172 -7.02 1.76 -19.39
CA LEU A 172 -7.53 0.68 -18.53
C LEU A 172 -9.06 0.68 -18.40
N GLY A 173 -9.70 1.81 -18.62
CA GLY A 173 -11.11 2.04 -18.34
C GLY A 173 -11.32 2.39 -16.87
N LYS A 174 -12.15 1.67 -16.16
CA LYS A 174 -12.39 1.92 -14.73
C LYS A 174 -11.67 0.91 -13.85
N PRO A 175 -11.34 1.29 -12.58
CA PRO A 175 -10.84 0.35 -11.58
C PRO A 175 -11.79 -0.85 -11.45
N LEU A 176 -11.23 -2.05 -11.27
CA LEU A 176 -11.95 -3.33 -11.23
C LEU A 176 -12.76 -3.64 -12.51
N GLY A 177 -12.58 -2.88 -13.58
CA GLY A 177 -13.15 -3.17 -14.88
C GLY A 177 -12.48 -4.39 -15.54
N LYS A 178 -13.10 -4.93 -16.60
CA LYS A 178 -12.59 -6.14 -17.26
C LYS A 178 -11.12 -5.99 -17.68
N LYS A 179 -10.76 -4.90 -18.35
CA LYS A 179 -9.41 -4.68 -18.87
C LYS A 179 -8.38 -4.42 -17.75
N SER A 180 -8.74 -3.60 -16.77
CA SER A 180 -7.85 -3.35 -15.62
C SER A 180 -7.63 -4.62 -14.80
N HIS A 181 -8.67 -5.44 -14.60
CA HIS A 181 -8.54 -6.72 -13.90
C HIS A 181 -7.65 -7.70 -14.68
N GLU A 182 -7.85 -7.83 -15.99
CA GLU A 182 -7.06 -8.72 -16.86
C GLU A 182 -5.57 -8.35 -16.88
N LEU A 183 -5.24 -7.05 -16.89
CA LEU A 183 -3.87 -6.58 -17.04
C LEU A 183 -3.12 -6.37 -15.70
N LEU A 184 -3.84 -6.03 -14.64
CA LEU A 184 -3.24 -5.67 -13.35
C LEU A 184 -3.31 -6.78 -12.30
N HIS A 185 -4.11 -7.84 -12.53
CA HIS A 185 -4.23 -8.95 -11.60
C HIS A 185 -3.61 -10.23 -12.16
N THR A 186 -2.86 -10.91 -11.30
CA THR A 186 -2.19 -12.16 -11.65
C THR A 186 -2.93 -13.34 -11.03
N HIS A 187 -3.17 -14.37 -11.84
CA HIS A 187 -3.71 -15.64 -11.39
C HIS A 187 -2.59 -16.68 -11.28
N TYR A 188 -2.44 -17.30 -10.11
CA TYR A 188 -1.44 -18.32 -9.87
C TYR A 188 -2.00 -19.72 -10.10
N GLN A 189 -1.23 -20.57 -10.76
CA GLN A 189 -1.53 -21.98 -10.92
C GLN A 189 -0.51 -22.83 -10.17
N ALA A 190 -0.97 -23.93 -9.59
CA ALA A 190 -0.06 -24.89 -8.96
C ALA A 190 0.90 -25.46 -10.03
N ARG A 191 2.19 -25.51 -9.70
CA ARG A 191 3.20 -26.12 -10.57
C ARG A 191 3.76 -27.34 -9.87
N GLU A 192 4.12 -28.35 -10.65
CA GLU A 192 4.82 -29.52 -10.16
C GLU A 192 6.20 -29.10 -9.60
N LYS A 193 6.62 -29.81 -8.55
CA LYS A 193 7.98 -29.64 -8.02
C LYS A 193 8.93 -30.37 -8.97
N PHE A 194 9.99 -29.70 -9.37
CA PHE A 194 11.09 -30.30 -10.09
C PHE A 194 11.88 -31.26 -9.20
#